data_62a86372128a5792330793193965b3fc
#
_entry.id   62a86372128a5792330793193965b3fc
#
_cell.length_a   1.000
_cell.length_b   1.000
_cell.length_c   1.000
_cell.angle_alpha   90.00
_cell.angle_beta   90.00
_cell.angle_gamma   90.00
#
_symmetry.space_group_name_H-M   'P 1'
#
loop_
_entity.id
_entity.type
_entity.pdbx_description
1 polymer ?
#
loop_
_entity_poly.entity_id
_entity_poly.type
_entity_poly.pdbx_seq_one_letter_code
_entity_poly.pdbx_strand_id
1 'polypeptide(L)'
;MTSTGDPRGRTDGLGWVSRAVFGDDRIGLTVDGAPPAGHRVLARYTVVPSVERARFLLPRGATRATAAALLAYNALRPPKIRAVRAGLGALARIGVLDAARFPTLTVSLPADVDPAGALLAAHLAELLGVRPAYAACGIRPPDPHHKPTLQVFAADGRPLGYAKIGWNDATRALVTAECAALRALPQASGVDGHPVTPRLLAELTWAGQVVAVVEPLPLAVRGVPVDDPPRIGALLAVARRGGAPAAPRPLAGSTFLARLTTEAARAAAADDTMATATAGSGVEQSGTSRAGGGERAGARAVEAVAALARRHGDTAVEFGHWHGDWVPWNLGRHAGNLVAWDWEHSGPDVPLGFDLAHDAFQRALVLDGQPAGAAAAAVDAHLAAHGAALGLSAAGRRLVADAYLVEMWLRTWRLAAGGAGWNPALHPALLDVVEKRHSG
;
A
#
# COMPACT_ATOMS: atom_id res chain seq x y z
N MET A 1 23.46 -16.50 -22.30
CA MET A 1 24.14 -15.19 -22.46
C MET A 1 23.45 -14.21 -21.55
N THR A 2 24.03 -13.94 -20.37
CA THR A 2 23.51 -12.98 -19.40
C THR A 2 23.81 -11.57 -19.91
N SER A 3 22.75 -10.79 -20.14
CA SER A 3 22.85 -9.38 -20.53
C SER A 3 23.62 -8.61 -19.45
N THR A 4 24.84 -8.22 -19.71
CA THR A 4 25.70 -7.33 -18.90
C THR A 4 25.23 -5.85 -18.98
N GLY A 5 23.93 -5.60 -19.20
CA GLY A 5 23.37 -4.28 -19.40
C GLY A 5 22.79 -3.67 -18.13
N ASP A 6 22.42 -2.38 -18.23
CA ASP A 6 21.69 -1.64 -17.20
C ASP A 6 20.30 -2.29 -16.96
N PRO A 7 20.00 -2.74 -15.75
CA PRO A 7 18.74 -3.41 -15.46
C PRO A 7 17.51 -2.50 -15.60
N ARG A 8 17.65 -1.16 -15.61
CA ARG A 8 16.52 -0.22 -15.80
C ARG A 8 15.79 -0.41 -17.13
N GLY A 9 16.45 -0.94 -18.16
CA GLY A 9 15.81 -1.28 -19.45
C GLY A 9 14.90 -2.52 -19.42
N ARG A 10 14.88 -3.30 -18.33
CA ARG A 10 14.08 -4.52 -18.20
C ARG A 10 12.64 -4.20 -17.88
N THR A 11 11.71 -5.07 -18.31
CA THR A 11 10.26 -4.97 -18.04
C THR A 11 9.81 -5.77 -16.81
N ASP A 12 10.71 -6.56 -16.20
CA ASP A 12 10.44 -7.37 -15.02
C ASP A 12 10.56 -6.59 -13.69
N GLY A 13 10.39 -7.31 -12.58
CA GLY A 13 10.45 -6.73 -11.24
C GLY A 13 11.81 -6.07 -10.92
N LEU A 14 12.92 -6.61 -11.41
CA LEU A 14 14.24 -6.01 -11.19
C LEU A 14 14.36 -4.67 -11.92
N GLY A 15 13.94 -4.61 -13.18
CA GLY A 15 13.95 -3.37 -13.94
C GLY A 15 13.06 -2.30 -13.33
N TRP A 16 11.87 -2.68 -12.90
CA TRP A 16 10.93 -1.78 -12.24
C TRP A 16 11.50 -1.20 -10.93
N VAL A 17 12.02 -2.05 -10.04
CA VAL A 17 12.64 -1.60 -8.78
C VAL A 17 13.89 -0.75 -9.06
N SER A 18 14.69 -1.12 -10.07
CA SER A 18 15.89 -0.36 -10.45
C SER A 18 15.55 1.07 -10.90
N ARG A 19 14.47 1.26 -11.68
CA ARG A 19 14.00 2.61 -12.04
C ARG A 19 13.49 3.40 -10.84
N ALA A 20 12.76 2.76 -9.94
CA ALA A 20 12.18 3.43 -8.78
C ALA A 20 13.23 3.82 -7.71
N VAL A 21 14.22 2.95 -7.47
CA VAL A 21 15.22 3.15 -6.40
C VAL A 21 16.48 3.87 -6.89
N PHE A 22 16.88 3.64 -8.16
CA PHE A 22 18.10 4.15 -8.76
C PHE A 22 17.79 4.99 -10.01
N GLY A 23 16.74 5.81 -9.97
CA GLY A 23 16.25 6.56 -11.12
C GLY A 23 17.10 7.75 -11.53
N ASP A 24 18.12 8.15 -10.77
CA ASP A 24 19.06 9.21 -11.14
C ASP A 24 19.98 8.74 -12.28
N ASP A 25 20.01 9.48 -13.39
CA ASP A 25 20.77 9.10 -14.59
C ASP A 25 22.29 9.08 -14.37
N ARG A 26 22.79 9.74 -13.34
CA ARG A 26 24.20 9.71 -12.94
C ARG A 26 24.62 8.36 -12.36
N ILE A 27 23.65 7.57 -11.87
CA ILE A 27 23.90 6.24 -11.30
C ILE A 27 24.20 5.24 -12.42
N GLY A 28 25.41 4.67 -12.40
CA GLY A 28 25.75 3.51 -13.23
C GLY A 28 25.28 2.22 -12.55
N LEU A 29 24.49 1.42 -13.28
CA LEU A 29 24.03 0.11 -12.84
C LEU A 29 24.59 -0.96 -13.78
N THR A 30 25.25 -1.98 -13.23
CA THR A 30 25.76 -3.11 -14.03
C THR A 30 25.47 -4.42 -13.31
N VAL A 31 25.01 -5.42 -14.06
CA VAL A 31 24.84 -6.79 -13.55
C VAL A 31 26.00 -7.65 -14.03
N ASP A 32 26.72 -8.25 -13.09
CA ASP A 32 27.91 -9.10 -13.33
C ASP A 32 29.00 -8.46 -14.22
N GLY A 33 29.02 -7.12 -14.26
CA GLY A 33 29.96 -6.35 -15.08
C GLY A 33 30.80 -5.36 -14.28
N ALA A 34 31.79 -4.77 -14.95
CA ALA A 34 32.57 -3.67 -14.42
C ALA A 34 31.74 -2.37 -14.43
N PRO A 35 31.95 -1.47 -13.48
CA PRO A 35 31.32 -0.15 -13.52
C PRO A 35 31.80 0.65 -14.73
N PRO A 36 31.08 1.67 -15.20
CA PRO A 36 31.51 2.57 -16.24
C PRO A 36 32.88 3.21 -15.89
N ALA A 37 33.67 3.55 -16.91
CA ALA A 37 34.96 4.23 -16.72
C ALA A 37 34.76 5.56 -15.96
N GLY A 38 35.65 5.86 -15.02
CA GLY A 38 35.54 7.07 -14.16
C GLY A 38 34.53 6.99 -13.04
N HIS A 39 33.81 5.88 -12.89
CA HIS A 39 32.89 5.67 -11.78
C HIS A 39 33.58 4.97 -10.59
N ARG A 40 33.22 5.38 -9.38
CA ARG A 40 33.50 4.65 -8.14
C ARG A 40 32.32 3.77 -7.74
N VAL A 41 32.58 2.56 -7.27
CA VAL A 41 31.57 1.65 -6.75
C VAL A 41 31.10 2.13 -5.38
N LEU A 42 29.79 2.29 -5.19
CA LEU A 42 29.19 2.68 -3.93
C LEU A 42 28.57 1.52 -3.17
N ALA A 43 27.93 0.62 -3.90
CA ALA A 43 27.29 -0.55 -3.32
C ALA A 43 27.30 -1.73 -4.30
N ARG A 44 27.29 -2.93 -3.75
CA ARG A 44 27.04 -4.17 -4.48
C ARG A 44 25.88 -4.91 -3.83
N TYR A 45 24.98 -5.40 -4.66
CA TYR A 45 23.83 -6.19 -4.20
C TYR A 45 23.89 -7.58 -4.80
N THR A 46 23.67 -8.57 -3.98
CA THR A 46 23.40 -9.95 -4.42
C THR A 46 21.94 -10.00 -4.89
N VAL A 47 21.70 -10.44 -6.14
CA VAL A 47 20.38 -10.60 -6.74
C VAL A 47 19.93 -12.03 -6.51
N VAL A 48 18.89 -12.24 -5.70
CA VAL A 48 18.44 -13.59 -5.31
C VAL A 48 17.06 -13.87 -5.86
N PRO A 49 16.77 -15.04 -6.47
CA PRO A 49 17.71 -16.13 -6.78
C PRO A 49 18.45 -15.94 -8.12
N SER A 50 17.93 -15.15 -9.06
CA SER A 50 18.54 -14.83 -10.36
C SER A 50 18.03 -13.48 -10.85
N VAL A 51 18.60 -12.98 -11.96
CA VAL A 51 18.16 -11.72 -12.57
C VAL A 51 16.71 -11.79 -13.05
N GLU A 52 16.31 -12.90 -13.67
CA GLU A 52 14.97 -13.10 -14.26
C GLU A 52 13.89 -13.36 -13.19
N ARG A 53 14.29 -13.91 -12.04
CA ARG A 53 13.41 -14.27 -10.95
C ARG A 53 13.75 -13.52 -9.67
N ALA A 54 14.34 -12.32 -9.81
CA ALA A 54 14.75 -11.53 -8.67
C ALA A 54 13.64 -11.35 -7.64
N ARG A 55 13.94 -11.65 -6.38
CA ARG A 55 13.06 -11.49 -5.24
C ARG A 55 13.66 -10.57 -4.19
N PHE A 56 14.98 -10.44 -4.19
CA PHE A 56 15.70 -9.60 -3.24
C PHE A 56 16.91 -8.98 -3.90
N LEU A 57 17.15 -7.71 -3.57
CA LEU A 57 18.45 -7.05 -3.63
C LEU A 57 19.01 -7.01 -2.20
N LEU A 58 20.08 -7.77 -1.95
CA LEU A 58 20.68 -7.90 -0.64
C LEU A 58 22.07 -7.27 -0.64
N PRO A 59 22.47 -6.45 0.36
CA PRO A 59 23.77 -5.79 0.38
C PRO A 59 24.89 -6.84 0.48
N ARG A 60 25.82 -6.84 -0.48
CA ARG A 60 26.95 -7.76 -0.53
C ARG A 60 28.06 -7.30 0.40
N GLY A 61 28.68 -8.23 1.12
CA GLY A 61 29.73 -7.92 2.10
C GLY A 61 29.22 -7.43 3.46
N ALA A 62 27.91 -7.39 3.66
CA ALA A 62 27.27 -6.96 4.91
C ALA A 62 26.37 -8.06 5.51
N THR A 63 27.00 -9.16 5.92
CA THR A 63 26.33 -10.42 6.32
C THR A 63 25.22 -10.23 7.36
N ARG A 64 25.41 -9.34 8.35
CA ARG A 64 24.40 -9.04 9.38
C ARG A 64 23.21 -8.28 8.83
N ALA A 65 23.44 -7.26 7.99
CA ALA A 65 22.39 -6.51 7.33
C ALA A 65 21.60 -7.38 6.34
N THR A 66 22.31 -8.25 5.57
CA THR A 66 21.70 -9.22 4.66
C THR A 66 20.80 -10.21 5.41
N ALA A 67 21.25 -10.75 6.54
CA ALA A 67 20.46 -11.63 7.38
C ALA A 67 19.23 -10.90 7.95
N ALA A 68 19.39 -9.67 8.42
CA ALA A 68 18.30 -8.85 8.92
C ALA A 68 17.25 -8.54 7.84
N ALA A 69 17.67 -8.23 6.61
CA ALA A 69 16.77 -8.00 5.48
C ALA A 69 15.93 -9.24 5.13
N LEU A 70 16.55 -10.42 5.14
CA LEU A 70 15.85 -11.69 4.93
C LEU A 70 14.84 -11.99 6.05
N LEU A 71 15.13 -11.56 7.27
CA LEU A 71 14.28 -11.78 8.43
C LEU A 71 13.26 -10.65 8.66
N ALA A 72 13.37 -9.54 7.94
CA ALA A 72 12.41 -8.44 8.03
C ALA A 72 10.97 -8.96 7.80
N TYR A 73 10.06 -8.62 8.70
CA TYR A 73 8.66 -9.09 8.69
C TYR A 73 8.49 -10.62 8.68
N ASN A 74 9.53 -11.39 9.05
CA ASN A 74 9.46 -12.85 9.00
C ASN A 74 8.42 -13.41 9.97
N ALA A 75 8.22 -12.78 11.12
CA ALA A 75 7.22 -13.19 12.10
C ALA A 75 5.77 -13.10 11.60
N LEU A 76 5.52 -12.28 10.57
CA LEU A 76 4.21 -12.11 9.92
C LEU A 76 3.96 -13.13 8.79
N ARG A 77 4.92 -14.00 8.48
CA ARG A 77 4.82 -14.95 7.38
C ARG A 77 4.27 -16.30 7.84
N PRO A 78 3.62 -17.06 6.93
CA PRO A 78 3.23 -18.44 7.21
C PRO A 78 4.42 -19.30 7.68
N PRO A 79 4.20 -20.31 8.52
CA PRO A 79 5.29 -21.10 9.14
C PRO A 79 6.32 -21.65 8.15
N LYS A 80 5.88 -22.18 7.01
CA LYS A 80 6.77 -22.72 5.95
C LYS A 80 7.70 -21.63 5.39
N ILE A 81 7.16 -20.47 5.05
CA ILE A 81 7.94 -19.34 4.51
C ILE A 81 8.89 -18.80 5.60
N ARG A 82 8.41 -18.73 6.84
CA ARG A 82 9.21 -18.30 7.99
C ARG A 82 10.44 -19.19 8.20
N ALA A 83 10.28 -20.51 8.11
CA ALA A 83 11.39 -21.45 8.25
C ALA A 83 12.42 -21.31 7.13
N VAL A 84 11.97 -21.21 5.87
CA VAL A 84 12.85 -20.99 4.72
C VAL A 84 13.65 -19.69 4.85
N ARG A 85 12.98 -18.59 5.22
CA ARG A 85 13.66 -17.30 5.39
C ARG A 85 14.61 -17.29 6.60
N ALA A 86 14.29 -18.02 7.66
CA ALA A 86 15.20 -18.20 8.81
C ALA A 86 16.45 -18.96 8.40
N GLY A 87 16.33 -20.04 7.62
CA GLY A 87 17.46 -20.78 7.06
C GLY A 87 18.34 -19.90 6.15
N LEU A 88 17.74 -19.16 5.23
CA LEU A 88 18.47 -18.21 4.38
C LEU A 88 19.15 -17.11 5.19
N GLY A 89 18.51 -16.60 6.24
CA GLY A 89 19.09 -15.61 7.16
C GLY A 89 20.31 -16.16 7.91
N ALA A 90 20.25 -17.42 8.37
CA ALA A 90 21.39 -18.08 8.99
C ALA A 90 22.57 -18.24 8.02
N LEU A 91 22.30 -18.70 6.79
CA LEU A 91 23.32 -18.81 5.73
C LEU A 91 23.93 -17.44 5.36
N ALA A 92 23.10 -16.40 5.31
CA ALA A 92 23.57 -15.03 5.07
C ALA A 92 24.53 -14.56 6.19
N ARG A 93 24.20 -14.86 7.44
CA ARG A 93 24.98 -14.43 8.62
C ARG A 93 26.39 -15.01 8.65
N ILE A 94 26.59 -16.20 8.10
CA ILE A 94 27.89 -16.85 7.98
C ILE A 94 28.57 -16.63 6.61
N GLY A 95 28.03 -15.72 5.77
CA GLY A 95 28.65 -15.31 4.51
C GLY A 95 28.42 -16.26 3.32
N VAL A 96 27.62 -17.32 3.47
CA VAL A 96 27.37 -18.28 2.38
C VAL A 96 26.73 -17.62 1.16
N LEU A 97 25.86 -16.63 1.36
CA LEU A 97 25.22 -15.92 0.24
C LEU A 97 26.21 -15.03 -0.53
N ASP A 98 27.25 -14.49 0.12
CA ASP A 98 28.31 -13.73 -0.53
C ASP A 98 29.27 -14.63 -1.30
N ALA A 99 29.51 -15.85 -0.81
CA ALA A 99 30.34 -16.86 -1.46
C ALA A 99 29.61 -17.58 -2.60
N ALA A 100 28.29 -17.62 -2.58
CA ALA A 100 27.48 -18.25 -3.62
C ALA A 100 27.54 -17.43 -4.93
N ARG A 101 27.41 -18.16 -6.07
CA ARG A 101 27.46 -17.57 -7.42
C ARG A 101 26.12 -16.93 -7.83
N PHE A 102 25.56 -16.07 -6.97
CA PHE A 102 24.40 -15.25 -7.36
C PHE A 102 24.85 -14.06 -8.20
N PRO A 103 24.02 -13.58 -9.13
CA PRO A 103 24.28 -12.36 -9.87
C PRO A 103 24.50 -11.16 -8.95
N THR A 104 25.39 -10.26 -9.34
CA THR A 104 25.74 -9.07 -8.58
C THR A 104 25.33 -7.82 -9.33
N LEU A 105 24.42 -7.02 -8.73
CA LEU A 105 24.14 -5.68 -9.19
C LEU A 105 25.15 -4.72 -8.54
N THR A 106 25.96 -4.06 -9.36
CA THR A 106 26.91 -3.02 -8.95
C THR A 106 26.27 -1.65 -9.17
N VAL A 107 26.29 -0.82 -8.13
CA VAL A 107 25.83 0.57 -8.14
C VAL A 107 27.05 1.47 -8.03
N SER A 108 27.21 2.40 -8.97
CA SER A 108 28.37 3.28 -9.08
C SER A 108 27.98 4.70 -9.44
N LEU A 109 28.84 5.66 -9.13
CA LEU A 109 28.69 7.08 -9.51
C LEU A 109 30.02 7.61 -10.07
N PRO A 110 30.00 8.65 -10.92
CA PRO A 110 31.20 9.42 -11.23
C PRO A 110 31.95 9.81 -9.96
N ALA A 111 33.27 9.83 -10.00
CA ALA A 111 34.09 9.99 -8.80
C ALA A 111 33.91 11.34 -8.10
N ASP A 112 33.49 12.38 -8.84
CA ASP A 112 33.25 13.75 -8.40
C ASP A 112 31.83 13.99 -7.86
N VAL A 113 30.89 13.04 -8.03
CA VAL A 113 29.51 13.20 -7.58
C VAL A 113 29.37 12.76 -6.12
N ASP A 114 28.74 13.61 -5.31
CA ASP A 114 28.40 13.25 -3.92
C ASP A 114 27.32 12.17 -3.88
N PRO A 115 27.57 11.03 -3.19
CA PRO A 115 26.59 9.94 -3.08
C PRO A 115 25.27 10.33 -2.44
N ALA A 116 25.27 11.20 -1.44
CA ALA A 116 24.07 11.61 -0.73
C ALA A 116 23.14 12.49 -1.59
N GLY A 117 23.70 13.13 -2.62
CA GLY A 117 22.91 13.91 -3.59
C GLY A 117 22.36 13.12 -4.77
N ALA A 118 22.77 11.82 -4.93
CA ALA A 118 22.37 11.01 -6.07
C ALA A 118 21.78 9.63 -5.69
N LEU A 119 22.23 9.04 -4.58
CA LEU A 119 21.80 7.70 -4.15
C LEU A 119 20.91 7.76 -2.91
N LEU A 120 19.64 7.40 -3.04
CA LEU A 120 18.66 7.43 -1.94
C LEU A 120 19.16 6.72 -0.68
N ALA A 121 19.81 5.56 -0.82
CA ALA A 121 20.35 4.81 0.33
C ALA A 121 21.44 5.61 1.09
N ALA A 122 22.29 6.38 0.39
CA ALA A 122 23.30 7.23 1.01
C ALA A 122 22.66 8.43 1.70
N HIS A 123 21.67 9.07 1.07
CA HIS A 123 20.88 10.14 1.65
C HIS A 123 20.17 9.70 2.94
N LEU A 124 19.53 8.53 2.91
CA LEU A 124 18.87 7.95 4.09
C LEU A 124 19.84 7.64 5.23
N ALA A 125 21.07 7.19 4.90
CA ALA A 125 22.11 6.96 5.91
C ALA A 125 22.49 8.25 6.65
N GLU A 126 22.60 9.36 5.92
CA GLU A 126 22.83 10.69 6.51
C GLU A 126 21.66 11.15 7.35
N LEU A 127 20.46 11.10 6.80
CA LEU A 127 19.21 11.49 7.47
C LEU A 127 19.02 10.75 8.80
N LEU A 128 19.32 9.43 8.82
CA LEU A 128 19.18 8.58 10.01
C LEU A 128 20.40 8.63 10.94
N GLY A 129 21.44 9.41 10.57
CA GLY A 129 22.62 9.64 11.41
C GLY A 129 23.49 8.41 11.65
N VAL A 130 23.47 7.40 10.75
CA VAL A 130 24.22 6.15 10.92
C VAL A 130 25.08 5.86 9.70
N ARG A 131 26.40 5.72 9.94
CA ARG A 131 27.39 5.32 8.92
C ARG A 131 28.34 4.26 9.50
N PRO A 132 28.62 3.16 8.77
CA PRO A 132 28.03 2.76 7.51
C PRO A 132 26.60 2.26 7.69
N ALA A 133 25.73 2.52 6.69
CA ALA A 133 24.40 1.94 6.58
C ALA A 133 24.31 1.12 5.29
N TYR A 134 23.47 0.10 5.32
CA TYR A 134 23.25 -0.83 4.23
C TYR A 134 21.78 -0.86 3.86
N ALA A 135 21.50 -0.93 2.57
CA ALA A 135 20.13 -0.98 2.08
C ALA A 135 19.84 -2.34 1.45
N ALA A 136 18.61 -2.78 1.60
CA ALA A 136 18.05 -3.96 0.92
C ALA A 136 16.68 -3.66 0.36
N CYS A 137 16.26 -4.37 -0.68
CA CYS A 137 14.93 -4.22 -1.27
C CYS A 137 14.33 -5.59 -1.59
N GLY A 138 13.06 -5.78 -1.23
CA GLY A 138 12.25 -6.87 -1.74
C GLY A 138 11.77 -6.55 -3.16
N ILE A 139 11.90 -7.50 -4.08
CA ILE A 139 11.44 -7.36 -5.46
C ILE A 139 10.16 -8.16 -5.63
N ARG A 140 9.16 -7.52 -6.23
CA ARG A 140 7.90 -8.14 -6.66
C ARG A 140 7.75 -7.96 -8.17
N PRO A 141 6.86 -8.73 -8.82
CA PRO A 141 6.45 -8.40 -10.18
C PRO A 141 5.98 -6.95 -10.28
N PRO A 142 6.12 -6.30 -11.45
CA PRO A 142 5.60 -4.95 -11.66
C PRO A 142 4.13 -4.89 -11.30
N ASP A 143 3.77 -3.97 -10.43
CA ASP A 143 2.41 -3.73 -9.97
C ASP A 143 2.24 -2.22 -9.75
N PRO A 144 1.34 -1.56 -10.49
CA PRO A 144 1.14 -0.11 -10.39
C PRO A 144 0.69 0.38 -9.02
N HIS A 145 0.10 -0.49 -8.20
CA HIS A 145 -0.30 -0.16 -6.83
C HIS A 145 0.83 -0.33 -5.82
N HIS A 146 1.89 -1.06 -6.21
CA HIS A 146 2.95 -1.40 -5.27
C HIS A 146 3.98 -0.28 -5.13
N LYS A 147 4.41 -0.02 -3.91
CA LYS A 147 5.47 0.91 -3.54
C LYS A 147 6.75 0.13 -3.24
N PRO A 148 7.83 0.29 -4.01
CA PRO A 148 9.12 -0.25 -3.62
C PRO A 148 9.48 0.22 -2.22
N THR A 149 9.96 -0.70 -1.39
CA THR A 149 10.36 -0.39 -0.02
C THR A 149 11.84 -0.68 0.15
N LEU A 150 12.62 0.37 0.36
CA LEU A 150 14.04 0.28 0.66
C LEU A 150 14.21 0.16 2.18
N GLN A 151 14.77 -0.96 2.62
CA GLN A 151 15.03 -1.24 4.02
C GLN A 151 16.46 -0.81 4.35
N VAL A 152 16.65 0.02 5.38
CA VAL A 152 17.95 0.55 5.78
C VAL A 152 18.37 -0.07 7.11
N PHE A 153 19.62 -0.56 7.16
CA PHE A 153 20.20 -1.27 8.31
C PHE A 153 21.55 -0.70 8.71
N ALA A 154 21.85 -0.70 10.00
CA ALA A 154 23.19 -0.48 10.50
C ALA A 154 24.10 -1.70 10.22
N ALA A 155 25.41 -1.56 10.43
CA ALA A 155 26.39 -2.62 10.19
C ALA A 155 26.17 -3.87 11.06
N ASP A 156 25.60 -3.71 12.25
CA ASP A 156 25.24 -4.81 13.16
C ASP A 156 23.94 -5.55 12.74
N GLY A 157 23.24 -5.06 11.71
CA GLY A 157 21.98 -5.58 11.22
C GLY A 157 20.74 -4.98 11.92
N ARG A 158 20.90 -4.00 12.78
CA ARG A 158 19.77 -3.28 13.38
C ARG A 158 19.01 -2.49 12.30
N PRO A 159 17.69 -2.69 12.14
CA PRO A 159 16.92 -1.91 11.19
C PRO A 159 16.81 -0.45 11.67
N LEU A 160 16.99 0.50 10.74
CA LEU A 160 17.00 1.94 11.01
C LEU A 160 15.74 2.62 10.54
N GLY A 161 15.25 2.25 9.37
CA GLY A 161 14.07 2.82 8.74
C GLY A 161 13.71 2.07 7.47
N TYR A 162 12.44 2.14 7.09
CA TYR A 162 11.94 1.58 5.84
C TYR A 162 11.35 2.69 4.99
N ALA A 163 11.93 2.91 3.81
CA ALA A 163 11.53 3.97 2.89
C ALA A 163 10.58 3.41 1.84
N LYS A 164 9.32 3.83 1.89
CA LYS A 164 8.29 3.53 0.88
C LYS A 164 8.36 4.61 -0.21
N ILE A 165 8.43 4.20 -1.47
CA ILE A 165 8.65 5.09 -2.61
C ILE A 165 7.39 5.18 -3.45
N GLY A 166 6.81 6.38 -3.57
CA GLY A 166 5.70 6.70 -4.47
C GLY A 166 6.24 7.13 -5.84
N TRP A 167 6.06 6.29 -6.85
CA TRP A 167 6.71 6.44 -8.16
C TRP A 167 5.75 6.84 -9.31
N ASN A 168 4.45 6.62 -9.16
CA ASN A 168 3.39 7.13 -10.03
C ASN A 168 2.42 7.99 -9.23
N ASP A 169 1.44 8.66 -9.87
CA ASP A 169 0.54 9.58 -9.16
C ASP A 169 -0.30 8.89 -8.09
N ALA A 170 -0.78 7.66 -8.35
CA ALA A 170 -1.52 6.89 -7.37
C ALA A 170 -0.67 6.59 -6.12
N THR A 171 0.53 6.06 -6.32
CA THR A 171 1.41 5.68 -5.20
C THR A 171 2.01 6.90 -4.49
N ARG A 172 2.26 8.03 -5.21
CA ARG A 172 2.63 9.30 -4.57
C ARG A 172 1.53 9.81 -3.66
N ALA A 173 0.28 9.78 -4.11
CA ALA A 173 -0.87 10.16 -3.30
C ALA A 173 -1.01 9.28 -2.04
N LEU A 174 -0.84 7.95 -2.20
CA LEU A 174 -0.89 7.00 -1.07
C LEU A 174 0.23 7.25 -0.06
N VAL A 175 1.47 7.44 -0.52
CA VAL A 175 2.61 7.72 0.38
C VAL A 175 2.41 9.04 1.11
N THR A 176 1.92 10.08 0.43
CA THR A 176 1.60 11.38 1.06
C THR A 176 0.49 11.23 2.11
N ALA A 177 -0.57 10.45 1.79
CA ALA A 177 -1.65 10.19 2.73
C ALA A 177 -1.16 9.43 3.97
N GLU A 178 -0.29 8.42 3.80
CA GLU A 178 0.32 7.70 4.92
C GLU A 178 1.14 8.64 5.81
N CYS A 179 1.96 9.54 5.22
CA CYS A 179 2.72 10.53 5.98
C CYS A 179 1.80 11.44 6.81
N ALA A 180 0.73 11.95 6.21
CA ALA A 180 -0.25 12.78 6.89
C ALA A 180 -0.95 12.02 8.04
N ALA A 181 -1.35 10.77 7.78
CA ALA A 181 -1.97 9.91 8.78
C ALA A 181 -1.04 9.66 9.97
N LEU A 182 0.20 9.22 9.72
CA LEU A 182 1.17 8.92 10.78
C LEU A 182 1.56 10.14 11.62
N ARG A 183 1.59 11.35 11.05
CA ARG A 183 1.80 12.60 11.82
C ARG A 183 0.63 12.91 12.75
N ALA A 184 -0.58 12.60 12.30
CA ALA A 184 -1.79 12.92 13.04
C ALA A 184 -2.19 11.87 14.08
N LEU A 185 -1.58 10.68 14.03
CA LEU A 185 -1.88 9.59 14.97
C LEU A 185 -1.14 9.78 16.31
N PRO A 186 -1.76 9.33 17.43
CA PRO A 186 -1.11 9.34 18.73
C PRO A 186 0.20 8.53 18.69
N GLN A 187 1.29 9.12 19.16
CA GLN A 187 2.60 8.45 19.20
C GLN A 187 2.79 7.59 20.47
N ALA A 188 1.89 7.70 21.44
CA ALA A 188 1.96 6.95 22.70
C ALA A 188 1.28 5.59 22.54
N SER A 189 2.01 4.53 22.91
CA SER A 189 1.51 3.15 22.93
C SER A 189 0.39 2.97 23.95
N GLY A 190 -0.74 2.41 23.54
CA GLY A 190 -1.76 1.89 24.44
C GLY A 190 -2.67 2.93 25.10
N VAL A 191 -2.66 4.18 24.64
CA VAL A 191 -3.63 5.17 25.11
C VAL A 191 -5.01 4.76 24.56
N ASP A 192 -5.95 4.51 25.46
CA ASP A 192 -7.38 4.29 25.17
C ASP A 192 -7.70 3.18 24.14
N GLY A 193 -6.90 2.11 24.08
CA GLY A 193 -7.13 0.98 23.15
C GLY A 193 -6.70 1.25 21.72
N HIS A 194 -6.11 2.42 21.41
CA HIS A 194 -5.57 2.73 20.09
C HIS A 194 -4.40 1.77 19.74
N PRO A 195 -4.35 1.21 18.52
CA PRO A 195 -3.23 0.36 18.13
C PRO A 195 -1.92 1.15 18.11
N VAL A 196 -0.82 0.47 18.45
CA VAL A 196 0.52 1.00 18.25
C VAL A 196 0.78 1.17 16.76
N THR A 197 1.33 2.31 16.36
CA THR A 197 1.63 2.63 14.97
C THR A 197 3.12 2.87 14.78
N PRO A 198 3.71 2.50 13.64
CA PRO A 198 5.09 2.88 13.35
C PRO A 198 5.18 4.42 13.23
N ARG A 199 6.26 4.99 13.76
CA ARG A 199 6.48 6.44 13.65
C ARG A 199 6.91 6.81 12.24
N LEU A 200 6.47 7.97 11.75
CA LEU A 200 7.05 8.61 10.59
C LEU A 200 8.40 9.22 11.01
N LEU A 201 9.49 8.73 10.43
CA LEU A 201 10.84 9.23 10.69
C LEU A 201 11.18 10.41 9.79
N ALA A 202 10.74 10.37 8.53
CA ALA A 202 10.89 11.47 7.59
C ALA A 202 9.90 11.34 6.42
N GLU A 203 9.60 12.47 5.80
CA GLU A 203 9.00 12.59 4.47
C GLU A 203 9.91 13.46 3.62
N LEU A 204 10.21 13.00 2.41
CA LEU A 204 11.08 13.73 1.49
C LEU A 204 10.63 13.57 0.03
N THR A 205 11.01 14.51 -0.79
CA THR A 205 10.96 14.39 -2.25
C THR A 205 12.34 13.97 -2.76
N TRP A 206 12.39 12.89 -3.52
CA TRP A 206 13.62 12.35 -4.07
C TRP A 206 13.47 12.02 -5.56
N ALA A 207 14.26 12.65 -6.42
CA ALA A 207 14.19 12.47 -7.88
C ALA A 207 12.75 12.54 -8.42
N GLY A 208 11.94 13.51 -7.95
CA GLY A 208 10.54 13.69 -8.32
C GLY A 208 9.55 12.67 -7.73
N GLN A 209 10.01 11.80 -6.83
CA GLN A 209 9.20 10.82 -6.11
C GLN A 209 8.95 11.27 -4.68
N VAL A 210 7.82 10.87 -4.09
CA VAL A 210 7.54 11.08 -2.67
C VAL A 210 8.02 9.85 -1.90
N VAL A 211 8.77 10.05 -0.84
CA VAL A 211 9.30 8.96 -0.01
C VAL A 211 8.90 9.15 1.44
N ALA A 212 8.23 8.15 2.01
CA ALA A 212 7.95 8.06 3.44
C ALA A 212 8.98 7.14 4.11
N VAL A 213 9.70 7.64 5.10
CA VAL A 213 10.60 6.83 5.92
C VAL A 213 9.88 6.52 7.22
N VAL A 214 9.58 5.25 7.45
CA VAL A 214 8.82 4.78 8.62
C VAL A 214 9.68 3.92 9.53
N GLU A 215 9.36 3.93 10.81
CA GLU A 215 9.98 3.08 11.81
C GLU A 215 9.75 1.60 11.48
N PRO A 216 10.77 0.74 11.56
CA PRO A 216 10.59 -0.70 11.39
C PRO A 216 9.67 -1.28 12.48
N LEU A 217 8.79 -2.20 12.09
CA LEU A 217 8.00 -2.93 13.08
C LEU A 217 8.91 -3.72 14.02
N PRO A 218 8.53 -3.86 15.29
CA PRO A 218 9.26 -4.70 16.25
C PRO A 218 9.47 -6.11 15.70
N LEU A 219 10.67 -6.67 15.83
CA LEU A 219 11.00 -8.01 15.31
C LEU A 219 10.11 -9.11 15.92
N ALA A 220 9.60 -8.89 17.13
CA ALA A 220 8.74 -9.83 17.85
C ALA A 220 7.24 -9.67 17.50
N VAL A 221 6.87 -8.72 16.61
CA VAL A 221 5.48 -8.56 16.19
C VAL A 221 4.98 -9.82 15.49
N ARG A 222 3.80 -10.31 15.89
CA ARG A 222 3.15 -11.49 15.29
C ARG A 222 1.85 -11.06 14.63
N GLY A 223 1.56 -11.62 13.45
CA GLY A 223 0.31 -11.35 12.75
C GLY A 223 -0.91 -11.76 13.57
N VAL A 224 -2.00 -11.04 13.41
CA VAL A 224 -3.30 -11.41 13.95
C VAL A 224 -3.83 -12.62 13.18
N PRO A 225 -4.35 -13.67 13.85
CA PRO A 225 -5.02 -14.77 13.16
C PRO A 225 -6.17 -14.29 12.29
N VAL A 226 -6.37 -14.94 11.15
CA VAL A 226 -7.42 -14.56 10.19
C VAL A 226 -8.82 -14.75 10.80
N ASP A 227 -9.00 -15.72 11.65
CA ASP A 227 -10.24 -16.06 12.35
C ASP A 227 -10.46 -15.28 13.66
N ASP A 228 -9.55 -14.38 14.02
CA ASP A 228 -9.68 -13.53 15.20
C ASP A 228 -10.94 -12.65 15.09
N PRO A 229 -11.77 -12.54 16.13
CA PRO A 229 -12.96 -11.68 16.09
C PRO A 229 -12.58 -10.19 15.98
N PRO A 230 -13.46 -9.35 15.41
CA PRO A 230 -13.22 -7.92 15.29
C PRO A 230 -12.93 -7.27 16.64
N ARG A 231 -11.91 -6.42 16.69
CA ARG A 231 -11.50 -5.70 17.89
C ARG A 231 -12.26 -4.39 18.01
N ILE A 232 -13.50 -4.47 18.44
CA ILE A 232 -14.42 -3.32 18.49
C ILE A 232 -13.81 -2.13 19.22
N GLY A 233 -13.15 -2.35 20.38
CA GLY A 233 -12.48 -1.28 21.12
C GLY A 233 -11.41 -0.56 20.30
N ALA A 234 -10.61 -1.29 19.53
CA ALA A 234 -9.58 -0.68 18.66
C ALA A 234 -10.21 0.06 17.48
N LEU A 235 -11.28 -0.47 16.87
CA LEU A 235 -12.02 0.23 15.82
C LEU A 235 -12.60 1.56 16.32
N LEU A 236 -13.20 1.56 17.52
CA LEU A 236 -13.70 2.79 18.17
C LEU A 236 -12.55 3.77 18.48
N ALA A 237 -11.42 3.27 18.98
CA ALA A 237 -10.28 4.11 19.29
C ALA A 237 -9.69 4.78 18.03
N VAL A 238 -9.61 4.05 16.91
CA VAL A 238 -9.19 4.60 15.61
C VAL A 238 -10.19 5.65 15.14
N ALA A 239 -11.50 5.33 15.17
CA ALA A 239 -12.54 6.23 14.69
C ALA A 239 -12.59 7.54 15.48
N ARG A 240 -12.37 7.49 16.78
CA ARG A 240 -12.47 8.64 17.70
C ARG A 240 -11.12 9.29 18.01
N ARG A 241 -10.02 8.68 17.62
CA ARG A 241 -8.64 9.12 17.95
C ARG A 241 -8.45 9.42 19.44
N GLY A 242 -9.02 8.58 20.31
CA GLY A 242 -8.97 8.75 21.76
C GLY A 242 -9.90 9.84 22.31
N GLY A 243 -10.71 10.48 21.47
CA GLY A 243 -11.71 11.46 21.88
C GLY A 243 -13.04 10.84 22.30
N ALA A 244 -13.94 11.67 22.82
CA ALA A 244 -15.33 11.26 23.14
C ALA A 244 -16.09 10.90 21.85
N PRO A 245 -17.14 10.04 21.96
CA PRO A 245 -18.04 9.78 20.84
C PRO A 245 -18.64 11.09 20.29
N ALA A 246 -18.59 11.24 18.95
CA ALA A 246 -19.28 12.35 18.30
C ALA A 246 -20.79 12.09 18.22
N ALA A 247 -21.60 13.15 18.31
CA ALA A 247 -23.04 12.99 18.15
C ALA A 247 -23.35 12.45 16.75
N PRO A 248 -24.25 11.45 16.62
CA PRO A 248 -24.73 11.00 15.33
C PRO A 248 -25.35 12.14 14.53
N ARG A 249 -25.02 12.22 13.24
CA ARG A 249 -25.57 13.22 12.31
C ARG A 249 -26.07 12.54 11.04
N PRO A 250 -27.06 13.13 10.34
CA PRO A 250 -27.58 12.60 9.09
C PRO A 250 -26.47 12.49 8.02
N LEU A 251 -26.61 11.54 7.10
CA LEU A 251 -25.74 11.46 5.93
C LEU A 251 -25.88 12.72 5.05
N ALA A 252 -27.11 13.19 4.89
CA ALA A 252 -27.38 14.45 4.18
C ALA A 252 -26.64 15.61 4.86
N GLY A 253 -25.96 16.44 4.06
CA GLY A 253 -25.15 17.56 4.56
C GLY A 253 -23.81 17.16 5.18
N SER A 254 -23.44 15.86 5.22
CA SER A 254 -22.12 15.43 5.67
C SER A 254 -21.03 15.77 4.63
N THR A 255 -19.83 16.09 5.10
CA THR A 255 -18.67 16.28 4.23
C THR A 255 -18.30 15.00 3.51
N PHE A 256 -18.62 13.84 4.10
CA PHE A 256 -18.47 12.53 3.46
C PHE A 256 -19.30 12.44 2.17
N LEU A 257 -20.60 12.70 2.23
CA LEU A 257 -21.46 12.65 1.04
C LEU A 257 -21.05 13.70 0.00
N ALA A 258 -20.70 14.92 0.43
CA ALA A 258 -20.21 15.97 -0.46
C ALA A 258 -18.93 15.54 -1.21
N ARG A 259 -18.01 14.84 -0.53
CA ARG A 259 -16.80 14.28 -1.13
C ARG A 259 -17.14 13.20 -2.17
N LEU A 260 -18.01 12.23 -1.84
CA LEU A 260 -18.43 11.20 -2.78
C LEU A 260 -19.06 11.82 -4.04
N THR A 261 -19.93 12.83 -3.86
CA THR A 261 -20.57 13.55 -4.97
C THR A 261 -19.54 14.22 -5.88
N THR A 262 -18.56 14.91 -5.29
CA THR A 262 -17.48 15.56 -6.04
C THR A 262 -16.62 14.55 -6.81
N GLU A 263 -16.29 13.43 -6.19
CA GLU A 263 -15.48 12.39 -6.81
C GLU A 263 -16.22 11.67 -7.94
N ALA A 264 -17.50 11.36 -7.76
CA ALA A 264 -18.33 10.77 -8.79
C ALA A 264 -18.48 11.71 -10.01
N ALA A 265 -18.66 13.02 -9.77
CA ALA A 265 -18.70 14.00 -10.84
C ALA A 265 -17.37 14.08 -11.61
N ARG A 266 -16.22 13.98 -10.93
CA ARG A 266 -14.90 13.90 -11.58
C ARG A 266 -14.77 12.64 -12.44
N ALA A 267 -15.28 11.50 -11.96
CA ALA A 267 -15.27 10.26 -12.73
C ALA A 267 -16.10 10.39 -14.00
N ALA A 268 -17.28 11.01 -13.92
CA ALA A 268 -18.13 11.26 -15.10
C ALA A 268 -17.45 12.20 -16.11
N ALA A 269 -16.83 13.28 -15.65
CA ALA A 269 -16.10 14.22 -16.51
C ALA A 269 -14.90 13.56 -17.20
N ALA A 270 -14.22 12.63 -16.55
CA ALA A 270 -13.11 11.86 -17.14
C ALA A 270 -13.59 10.93 -18.26
N ASP A 271 -14.74 10.27 -18.08
CA ASP A 271 -15.34 9.43 -19.13
C ASP A 271 -15.72 10.24 -20.38
N ASP A 272 -16.29 11.44 -20.20
CA ASP A 272 -16.66 12.32 -21.31
C ASP A 272 -15.42 12.83 -22.09
N THR A 273 -14.31 13.10 -21.37
CA THR A 273 -13.06 13.52 -22.01
C THR A 273 -12.46 12.40 -22.87
N MET A 274 -12.49 11.16 -22.39
CA MET A 274 -12.02 10.00 -23.15
C MET A 274 -12.89 9.73 -24.38
N ALA A 275 -14.21 9.86 -24.26
CA ALA A 275 -15.14 9.68 -25.37
C ALA A 275 -14.92 10.71 -26.50
N THR A 276 -14.68 11.99 -26.14
CA THR A 276 -14.39 13.06 -27.11
C THR A 276 -13.03 12.89 -27.79
N ALA A 277 -12.00 12.44 -27.07
CA ALA A 277 -10.68 12.17 -27.63
C ALA A 277 -10.71 11.02 -28.65
N THR A 278 -11.50 9.97 -28.38
CA THR A 278 -11.65 8.82 -29.28
C THR A 278 -12.46 9.20 -30.56
N ALA A 279 -13.47 10.04 -30.45
CA ALA A 279 -14.24 10.53 -31.56
C ALA A 279 -13.42 11.45 -32.51
N GLY A 280 -12.42 12.17 -31.99
CA GLY A 280 -11.56 13.07 -32.74
C GLY A 280 -10.39 12.40 -33.49
N SER A 281 -10.00 11.19 -33.10
CA SER A 281 -8.77 10.54 -33.60
C SER A 281 -8.96 9.66 -34.84
N GLY A 282 -10.16 9.36 -35.30
CA GLY A 282 -10.46 8.69 -36.59
C GLY A 282 -9.68 7.39 -36.91
N VAL A 283 -8.99 6.81 -35.97
CA VAL A 283 -8.17 5.61 -36.12
C VAL A 283 -8.93 4.40 -35.62
N GLU A 284 -9.47 3.60 -36.53
CA GLU A 284 -9.92 2.25 -36.25
C GLU A 284 -8.73 1.41 -35.74
N GLN A 285 -8.62 1.25 -34.44
CA GLN A 285 -7.72 0.25 -33.86
C GLN A 285 -8.36 -1.15 -33.98
N SER A 286 -8.03 -1.83 -35.07
CA SER A 286 -8.24 -3.25 -35.24
C SER A 286 -7.24 -4.01 -34.32
N GLY A 287 -7.64 -4.34 -33.11
CA GLY A 287 -6.81 -5.11 -32.18
C GLY A 287 -7.59 -5.43 -30.92
N THR A 288 -8.32 -6.54 -30.94
CA THR A 288 -8.83 -7.37 -29.83
C THR A 288 -8.57 -6.85 -28.39
N SER A 289 -9.29 -5.81 -28.02
CA SER A 289 -9.66 -5.57 -26.64
C SER A 289 -11.17 -5.29 -26.64
N ARG A 290 -11.94 -6.24 -26.16
CA ARG A 290 -13.38 -6.12 -25.98
C ARG A 290 -13.67 -5.05 -24.93
N ALA A 291 -13.55 -3.79 -25.34
CA ALA A 291 -14.19 -2.65 -24.68
C ALA A 291 -15.67 -2.62 -25.12
N GLY A 292 -16.35 -3.74 -24.94
CA GLY A 292 -17.78 -3.85 -25.10
C GLY A 292 -18.43 -3.60 -23.75
N GLY A 293 -19.10 -2.48 -23.59
CA GLY A 293 -19.90 -2.14 -22.42
C GLY A 293 -19.37 -0.97 -21.60
N GLY A 294 -18.66 -0.02 -22.19
CA GLY A 294 -18.31 1.25 -21.55
C GLY A 294 -19.52 2.20 -21.45
N GLU A 295 -20.63 1.73 -20.89
CA GLU A 295 -21.66 2.60 -20.39
C GLU A 295 -21.01 3.39 -19.25
N ARG A 296 -20.65 4.62 -19.52
CA ARG A 296 -20.15 5.72 -18.67
C ARG A 296 -20.11 5.36 -17.17
N ALA A 297 -19.09 4.67 -16.75
CA ALA A 297 -18.97 4.19 -15.36
C ALA A 297 -19.04 5.36 -14.35
N GLY A 298 -18.55 6.54 -14.74
CA GLY A 298 -18.69 7.76 -13.96
C GLY A 298 -20.14 8.25 -13.83
N ALA A 299 -20.93 8.19 -14.90
CA ALA A 299 -22.35 8.54 -14.82
C ALA A 299 -23.13 7.59 -13.90
N ARG A 300 -22.82 6.28 -13.97
CA ARG A 300 -23.36 5.27 -13.05
C ARG A 300 -22.94 5.55 -11.59
N ALA A 301 -21.73 5.99 -11.36
CA ALA A 301 -21.26 6.37 -10.03
C ALA A 301 -21.99 7.60 -9.48
N VAL A 302 -22.29 8.62 -10.32
CA VAL A 302 -23.10 9.77 -9.94
C VAL A 302 -24.49 9.32 -9.49
N GLU A 303 -25.15 8.44 -10.26
CA GLU A 303 -26.45 7.91 -9.89
C GLU A 303 -26.39 7.05 -8.62
N ALA A 304 -25.35 6.25 -8.44
CA ALA A 304 -25.13 5.46 -7.23
C ALA A 304 -25.03 6.35 -5.97
N VAL A 305 -24.29 7.46 -6.04
CA VAL A 305 -24.18 8.43 -4.93
C VAL A 305 -25.52 9.15 -4.69
N ALA A 306 -26.24 9.51 -5.75
CA ALA A 306 -27.57 10.11 -5.63
C ALA A 306 -28.58 9.15 -5.00
N ALA A 307 -28.56 7.87 -5.38
CA ALA A 307 -29.40 6.83 -4.79
C ALA A 307 -29.05 6.59 -3.31
N LEU A 308 -27.76 6.58 -2.95
CA LEU A 308 -27.33 6.51 -1.55
C LEU A 308 -27.89 7.69 -0.74
N ALA A 309 -27.81 8.90 -1.27
CA ALA A 309 -28.36 10.11 -0.62
C ALA A 309 -29.88 10.05 -0.45
N ARG A 310 -30.63 9.61 -1.48
CA ARG A 310 -32.09 9.44 -1.39
C ARG A 310 -32.49 8.40 -0.36
N ARG A 311 -31.79 7.28 -0.30
CA ARG A 311 -32.14 6.13 0.56
C ARG A 311 -31.78 6.35 2.02
N HIS A 312 -30.65 7.00 2.28
CA HIS A 312 -30.03 7.09 3.59
C HIS A 312 -29.79 8.52 4.08
N GLY A 313 -30.25 9.53 3.36
CA GLY A 313 -29.98 10.94 3.68
C GLY A 313 -30.29 11.30 5.13
N ASP A 314 -31.45 10.87 5.66
CA ASP A 314 -31.89 11.16 7.02
C ASP A 314 -31.31 10.17 8.08
N THR A 315 -30.61 9.13 7.65
CA THR A 315 -30.05 8.16 8.59
C THR A 315 -28.84 8.77 9.33
N ALA A 316 -28.98 8.90 10.64
CA ALA A 316 -27.92 9.45 11.49
C ALA A 316 -26.96 8.36 11.96
N VAL A 317 -25.65 8.62 11.81
CA VAL A 317 -24.55 7.81 12.32
C VAL A 317 -23.44 8.70 12.87
N GLU A 318 -22.58 8.15 13.73
CA GLU A 318 -21.33 8.79 14.11
C GLU A 318 -20.36 8.78 12.91
N PHE A 319 -19.68 9.89 12.64
CA PHE A 319 -18.60 9.99 11.67
C PHE A 319 -17.28 10.16 12.39
N GLY A 320 -16.25 9.50 11.88
CA GLY A 320 -14.95 9.53 12.50
C GLY A 320 -13.83 9.25 11.49
N HIS A 321 -12.69 8.84 12.03
CA HIS A 321 -11.57 8.40 11.22
C HIS A 321 -11.70 6.90 10.90
N TRP A 322 -10.97 6.43 9.91
CA TRP A 322 -10.76 5.03 9.64
C TRP A 322 -9.31 4.75 9.27
N HIS A 323 -8.89 3.51 9.43
CA HIS A 323 -7.61 3.02 8.93
C HIS A 323 -7.63 2.94 7.40
N GLY A 324 -8.76 2.51 6.86
CA GLY A 324 -9.00 2.37 5.44
C GLY A 324 -8.43 1.12 4.79
N ASP A 325 -7.58 0.38 5.50
CA ASP A 325 -7.07 -0.93 5.11
C ASP A 325 -6.90 -1.82 6.35
N TRP A 326 -7.94 -1.86 7.19
CA TRP A 326 -8.01 -2.65 8.42
C TRP A 326 -8.23 -4.12 8.07
N VAL A 327 -7.16 -4.86 7.94
CA VAL A 327 -7.16 -6.25 7.49
C VAL A 327 -6.14 -7.07 8.28
N PRO A 328 -6.29 -8.40 8.40
CA PRO A 328 -5.39 -9.21 9.23
C PRO A 328 -3.91 -9.10 8.89
N TRP A 329 -3.58 -8.85 7.62
CA TRP A 329 -2.18 -8.71 7.17
C TRP A 329 -1.58 -7.34 7.42
N ASN A 330 -2.37 -6.35 7.85
CA ASN A 330 -1.93 -5.02 8.32
C ASN A 330 -2.04 -4.88 9.84
N LEU A 331 -2.32 -5.98 10.54
CA LEU A 331 -2.48 -6.02 11.99
C LEU A 331 -1.54 -7.04 12.62
N GLY A 332 -1.03 -6.71 13.79
CA GLY A 332 -0.18 -7.59 14.58
C GLY A 332 -0.36 -7.39 16.08
N ARG A 333 0.31 -8.24 16.85
CA ARG A 333 0.39 -8.16 18.31
C ARG A 333 1.85 -8.06 18.73
N HIS A 334 2.13 -7.14 19.63
CA HIS A 334 3.43 -6.99 20.26
C HIS A 334 3.28 -6.54 21.72
N ALA A 335 3.91 -7.25 22.65
CA ALA A 335 3.89 -6.93 24.07
C ALA A 335 2.46 -6.64 24.63
N GLY A 336 1.47 -7.47 24.23
CA GLY A 336 0.07 -7.31 24.65
C GLY A 336 -0.74 -6.29 23.87
N ASN A 337 -0.11 -5.41 23.09
CA ASN A 337 -0.77 -4.37 22.32
C ASN A 337 -1.09 -4.85 20.90
N LEU A 338 -2.16 -4.30 20.30
CA LEU A 338 -2.41 -4.34 18.88
C LEU A 338 -1.45 -3.38 18.18
N VAL A 339 -0.93 -3.79 17.04
CA VAL A 339 -0.07 -2.97 16.16
C VAL A 339 -0.75 -2.88 14.80
N ALA A 340 -0.86 -1.68 14.23
CA ALA A 340 -1.43 -1.46 12.90
C ALA A 340 -0.45 -0.66 12.03
N TRP A 341 -0.33 -1.02 10.76
CA TRP A 341 0.55 -0.38 9.77
C TRP A 341 -0.16 -0.25 8.41
N ASP A 342 0.47 0.42 7.44
CA ASP A 342 -0.09 0.74 6.13
C ASP A 342 -1.33 1.66 6.20
N TRP A 343 -1.15 2.85 6.78
CA TRP A 343 -2.17 3.87 6.99
C TRP A 343 -2.46 4.73 5.74
N GLU A 344 -2.06 4.31 4.58
CA GLU A 344 -2.14 5.04 3.31
C GLU A 344 -3.56 5.32 2.79
N HIS A 345 -4.54 4.57 3.30
CA HIS A 345 -5.95 4.75 3.00
C HIS A 345 -6.73 5.41 4.13
N SER A 346 -6.03 5.82 5.19
CA SER A 346 -6.64 6.47 6.33
C SER A 346 -7.21 7.85 5.96
N GLY A 347 -8.31 8.19 6.57
CA GLY A 347 -8.95 9.48 6.38
C GLY A 347 -9.97 9.82 7.45
N PRO A 348 -10.32 11.11 7.59
CA PRO A 348 -11.36 11.56 8.50
C PRO A 348 -12.74 11.44 7.88
N ASP A 349 -13.74 11.65 8.73
CA ASP A 349 -15.11 11.95 8.38
C ASP A 349 -15.79 10.90 7.50
N VAL A 350 -15.60 9.63 7.88
CA VAL A 350 -16.33 8.50 7.29
C VAL A 350 -17.33 7.95 8.31
N PRO A 351 -18.42 7.29 7.87
CA PRO A 351 -19.35 6.62 8.78
C PRO A 351 -18.64 5.60 9.66
N LEU A 352 -18.89 5.63 10.97
CA LEU A 352 -18.37 4.64 11.91
C LEU A 352 -18.79 3.25 11.47
N GLY A 353 -17.84 2.30 11.44
CA GLY A 353 -18.05 0.93 10.97
C GLY A 353 -17.40 0.62 9.61
N PHE A 354 -16.79 1.60 8.94
CA PHE A 354 -16.13 1.38 7.65
C PHE A 354 -14.97 0.39 7.74
N ASP A 355 -14.14 0.45 8.79
CA ASP A 355 -13.06 -0.54 8.97
C ASP A 355 -13.60 -1.95 9.27
N LEU A 356 -14.75 -2.06 9.95
CA LEU A 356 -15.43 -3.34 10.16
C LEU A 356 -15.96 -3.90 8.83
N ALA A 357 -16.53 -3.05 7.99
CA ALA A 357 -16.98 -3.41 6.64
C ALA A 357 -15.80 -3.80 5.74
N HIS A 358 -14.68 -3.08 5.85
CA HIS A 358 -13.47 -3.33 5.07
C HIS A 358 -12.83 -4.69 5.40
N ASP A 359 -12.73 -5.03 6.69
CA ASP A 359 -12.23 -6.33 7.13
C ASP A 359 -13.04 -7.49 6.50
N ALA A 360 -14.38 -7.41 6.58
CA ALA A 360 -15.25 -8.43 6.01
C ALA A 360 -15.13 -8.53 4.49
N PHE A 361 -15.14 -7.38 3.80
CA PHE A 361 -15.05 -7.30 2.35
C PHE A 361 -13.74 -7.89 1.83
N GLN A 362 -12.62 -7.47 2.42
CA GLN A 362 -11.29 -7.89 1.98
C GLN A 362 -10.99 -9.35 2.32
N ARG A 363 -11.47 -9.85 3.45
CA ARG A 363 -11.38 -11.30 3.77
C ARG A 363 -12.08 -12.12 2.69
N ALA A 364 -13.32 -11.82 2.38
CA ALA A 364 -14.09 -12.53 1.37
C ALA A 364 -13.43 -12.42 -0.03
N LEU A 365 -13.03 -11.21 -0.42
CA LEU A 365 -12.46 -10.98 -1.76
C LEU A 365 -11.06 -11.59 -1.91
N VAL A 366 -10.16 -11.35 -0.93
CA VAL A 366 -8.72 -11.64 -1.09
C VAL A 366 -8.33 -12.99 -0.51
N LEU A 367 -8.86 -13.35 0.68
CA LEU A 367 -8.49 -14.62 1.32
C LEU A 367 -9.32 -15.79 0.80
N ASP A 368 -10.63 -15.56 0.61
CA ASP A 368 -11.56 -16.61 0.18
C ASP A 368 -11.76 -16.63 -1.34
N GLY A 369 -11.21 -15.61 -2.07
CA GLY A 369 -11.32 -15.53 -3.53
C GLY A 369 -12.75 -15.33 -4.04
N GLN A 370 -13.65 -14.76 -3.21
CA GLN A 370 -15.05 -14.59 -3.55
C GLN A 370 -15.26 -13.40 -4.52
N PRO A 371 -16.28 -13.46 -5.39
CA PRO A 371 -16.63 -12.34 -6.25
C PRO A 371 -17.18 -11.16 -5.45
N ALA A 372 -17.16 -9.96 -6.06
CA ALA A 372 -17.57 -8.70 -5.41
C ALA A 372 -18.97 -8.77 -4.75
N GLY A 373 -19.93 -9.48 -5.37
CA GLY A 373 -21.27 -9.66 -4.80
C GLY A 373 -21.28 -10.47 -3.50
N ALA A 374 -20.49 -11.54 -3.42
CA ALA A 374 -20.38 -12.32 -2.19
C ALA A 374 -19.60 -11.56 -1.11
N ALA A 375 -18.57 -10.79 -1.51
CA ALA A 375 -17.84 -9.92 -0.59
C ALA A 375 -18.75 -8.80 -0.02
N ALA A 376 -19.66 -8.26 -0.82
CA ALA A 376 -20.68 -7.30 -0.34
C ALA A 376 -21.65 -7.94 0.65
N ALA A 377 -22.11 -9.19 0.40
CA ALA A 377 -22.94 -9.92 1.34
C ALA A 377 -22.20 -10.23 2.67
N ALA A 378 -20.89 -10.47 2.62
CA ALA A 378 -20.08 -10.62 3.83
C ALA A 378 -20.04 -9.33 4.66
N VAL A 379 -20.03 -8.15 4.04
CA VAL A 379 -20.18 -6.86 4.73
C VAL A 379 -21.48 -6.78 5.52
N ASP A 380 -22.61 -7.13 4.87
CA ASP A 380 -23.90 -7.11 5.52
C ASP A 380 -23.95 -8.06 6.73
N ALA A 381 -23.49 -9.28 6.55
CA ALA A 381 -23.44 -10.29 7.62
C ALA A 381 -22.57 -9.83 8.81
N HIS A 382 -21.42 -9.24 8.52
CA HIS A 382 -20.47 -8.80 9.55
C HIS A 382 -20.98 -7.59 10.32
N LEU A 383 -21.58 -6.62 9.63
CA LEU A 383 -22.26 -5.48 10.25
C LEU A 383 -23.52 -5.91 11.05
N ALA A 384 -24.25 -6.93 10.59
CA ALA A 384 -25.37 -7.49 11.34
C ALA A 384 -24.88 -8.11 12.67
N ALA A 385 -23.79 -8.86 12.63
CA ALA A 385 -23.23 -9.55 13.80
C ALA A 385 -22.56 -8.58 14.81
N HIS A 386 -21.85 -7.58 14.35
CA HIS A 386 -20.98 -6.77 15.19
C HIS A 386 -21.28 -5.27 15.23
N GLY A 387 -22.11 -4.76 14.30
CA GLY A 387 -22.38 -3.33 14.18
C GLY A 387 -23.08 -2.72 15.41
N ALA A 388 -23.88 -3.51 16.12
CA ALA A 388 -24.51 -3.04 17.36
C ALA A 388 -23.49 -2.69 18.45
N ALA A 389 -22.36 -3.40 18.52
CA ALA A 389 -21.26 -3.11 19.44
C ALA A 389 -20.53 -1.80 19.11
N LEU A 390 -20.65 -1.31 17.87
CA LEU A 390 -20.22 0.03 17.45
C LEU A 390 -21.29 1.12 17.68
N GLY A 391 -22.44 0.78 18.23
CA GLY A 391 -23.56 1.71 18.41
C GLY A 391 -24.42 1.92 17.14
N LEU A 392 -24.26 1.11 16.11
CA LEU A 392 -25.02 1.24 14.86
C LEU A 392 -26.45 0.66 14.98
N SER A 393 -27.45 1.48 14.69
CA SER A 393 -28.83 1.01 14.49
C SER A 393 -28.96 0.11 13.27
N ALA A 394 -30.08 -0.57 13.09
CA ALA A 394 -30.33 -1.37 11.88
C ALA A 394 -30.27 -0.52 10.59
N ALA A 395 -30.79 0.71 10.61
CA ALA A 395 -30.67 1.66 9.51
C ALA A 395 -29.23 2.11 9.30
N GLY A 396 -28.48 2.41 10.38
CA GLY A 396 -27.08 2.77 10.33
C GLY A 396 -26.21 1.68 9.72
N ARG A 397 -26.45 0.40 10.04
CA ARG A 397 -25.72 -0.73 9.43
C ARG A 397 -25.93 -0.82 7.92
N ARG A 398 -27.17 -0.61 7.44
CA ARG A 398 -27.47 -0.57 5.99
C ARG A 398 -26.78 0.62 5.31
N LEU A 399 -26.85 1.81 5.93
CA LEU A 399 -26.13 2.99 5.43
C LEU A 399 -24.64 2.69 5.30
N VAL A 400 -24.01 2.15 6.35
CA VAL A 400 -22.57 1.84 6.35
C VAL A 400 -22.22 0.85 5.24
N ALA A 401 -23.00 -0.21 5.03
CA ALA A 401 -22.77 -1.17 3.98
C ALA A 401 -22.82 -0.53 2.59
N ASP A 402 -23.90 0.21 2.29
CA ASP A 402 -24.10 0.82 0.97
C ASP A 402 -23.05 1.91 0.70
N ALA A 403 -22.82 2.79 1.67
CA ALA A 403 -21.81 3.85 1.56
C ALA A 403 -20.39 3.33 1.40
N TYR A 404 -20.05 2.24 2.11
CA TYR A 404 -18.74 1.59 1.99
C TYR A 404 -18.49 1.03 0.58
N LEU A 405 -19.48 0.38 -0.02
CA LEU A 405 -19.34 -0.17 -1.38
C LEU A 405 -19.15 0.93 -2.43
N VAL A 406 -19.86 2.06 -2.29
CA VAL A 406 -19.67 3.25 -3.14
C VAL A 406 -18.26 3.81 -2.97
N GLU A 407 -17.79 3.98 -1.71
CA GLU A 407 -16.43 4.42 -1.42
C GLU A 407 -15.37 3.50 -2.05
N MET A 408 -15.57 2.17 -1.96
CA MET A 408 -14.62 1.21 -2.51
C MET A 408 -14.55 1.28 -4.04
N TRP A 409 -15.67 1.51 -4.73
CA TRP A 409 -15.65 1.73 -6.17
C TRP A 409 -14.93 3.03 -6.53
N LEU A 410 -15.24 4.13 -5.85
CA LEU A 410 -14.56 5.43 -6.06
C LEU A 410 -13.06 5.35 -5.74
N ARG A 411 -12.65 4.59 -4.73
CA ARG A 411 -11.24 4.30 -4.46
C ARG A 411 -10.58 3.61 -5.65
N THR A 412 -11.23 2.58 -6.22
CA THR A 412 -10.74 1.87 -7.40
C THR A 412 -10.57 2.82 -8.58
N TRP A 413 -11.53 3.72 -8.78
CA TRP A 413 -11.44 4.76 -9.80
C TRP A 413 -10.27 5.73 -9.53
N ARG A 414 -10.11 6.25 -8.32
CA ARG A 414 -9.00 7.16 -7.97
C ARG A 414 -7.64 6.53 -8.28
N LEU A 415 -7.46 5.27 -7.92
CA LEU A 415 -6.22 4.54 -8.20
C LEU A 415 -5.99 4.36 -9.70
N ALA A 416 -7.04 4.03 -10.45
CA ALA A 416 -6.96 3.88 -11.89
C ALA A 416 -6.61 5.23 -12.58
N ALA A 417 -7.27 6.31 -12.20
CA ALA A 417 -6.99 7.66 -12.68
C ALA A 417 -5.56 8.14 -12.35
N GLY A 418 -5.00 7.69 -11.23
CA GLY A 418 -3.62 7.94 -10.82
C GLY A 418 -2.57 7.03 -11.48
N GLY A 419 -2.95 6.26 -12.50
CA GLY A 419 -2.04 5.41 -13.27
C GLY A 419 -1.83 4.00 -12.73
N ALA A 420 -2.61 3.57 -11.72
CA ALA A 420 -2.53 2.21 -11.20
C ALA A 420 -3.36 1.19 -12.00
N GLY A 421 -4.21 1.66 -12.93
CA GLY A 421 -5.13 0.81 -13.68
C GLY A 421 -6.33 0.35 -12.85
N TRP A 422 -7.32 -0.20 -13.52
CA TRP A 422 -8.52 -0.73 -12.89
C TRP A 422 -8.23 -2.06 -12.18
N ASN A 423 -8.79 -2.21 -10.98
CA ASN A 423 -8.80 -3.51 -10.31
C ASN A 423 -9.85 -4.43 -10.97
N PRO A 424 -9.46 -5.51 -11.66
CA PRO A 424 -10.39 -6.36 -12.42
C PRO A 424 -11.38 -7.14 -11.54
N ALA A 425 -11.09 -7.30 -10.26
CA ALA A 425 -11.99 -7.94 -9.32
C ALA A 425 -13.13 -7.00 -8.84
N LEU A 426 -12.94 -5.68 -8.99
CA LEU A 426 -13.86 -4.68 -8.49
C LEU A 426 -14.56 -3.89 -9.61
N HIS A 427 -13.93 -3.68 -10.74
CA HIS A 427 -14.53 -2.94 -11.85
C HIS A 427 -14.77 -3.84 -13.05
N PRO A 428 -16.00 -3.86 -13.62
CA PRO A 428 -17.20 -3.09 -13.24
C PRO A 428 -18.05 -3.74 -12.14
N ALA A 429 -17.74 -4.96 -11.74
CA ALA A 429 -18.59 -5.84 -10.92
C ALA A 429 -19.12 -5.18 -9.62
N LEU A 430 -18.31 -4.34 -8.96
CA LEU A 430 -18.74 -3.69 -7.72
C LEU A 430 -19.82 -2.63 -7.98
N LEU A 431 -19.74 -1.91 -9.10
CA LEU A 431 -20.77 -0.94 -9.47
C LEU A 431 -22.11 -1.62 -9.78
N ASP A 432 -22.07 -2.80 -10.44
CA ASP A 432 -23.26 -3.61 -10.68
C ASP A 432 -23.91 -4.08 -9.37
N VAL A 433 -23.11 -4.39 -8.36
CA VAL A 433 -23.60 -4.75 -7.01
C VAL A 433 -24.27 -3.55 -6.34
N VAL A 434 -23.65 -2.36 -6.40
CA VAL A 434 -24.21 -1.13 -5.82
C VAL A 434 -25.55 -0.80 -6.44
N GLU A 435 -25.67 -0.83 -7.77
CA GLU A 435 -26.91 -0.54 -8.49
C GLU A 435 -28.04 -1.51 -8.12
N LYS A 436 -27.75 -2.82 -8.10
CA LYS A 436 -28.74 -3.84 -7.70
C LYS A 436 -29.25 -3.60 -6.29
N ARG A 437 -28.40 -3.17 -5.36
CA ARG A 437 -28.80 -2.84 -3.98
C ARG A 437 -29.68 -1.62 -3.88
N HIS A 438 -29.55 -0.67 -4.80
CA HIS A 438 -30.34 0.56 -4.82
C HIS A 438 -31.66 0.43 -5.61
N SER A 439 -31.79 -0.60 -6.44
CA SER A 439 -32.99 -0.85 -7.26
C SER A 439 -34.05 -1.72 -6.56
N GLY A 440 -33.70 -2.39 -5.48
CA GLY A 440 -34.55 -3.23 -4.64
C GLY A 440 -34.85 -2.54 -3.31
#